data_6faaa9a8a1fcf6d6d741f802edfb3979
#
_entry.id   6faaa9a8a1fcf6d6d741f802edfb3979
#
_cell.length_a   1.000
_cell.length_b   1.000
_cell.length_c   1.000
_cell.angle_alpha   90.00
_cell.angle_beta   90.00
_cell.angle_gamma   90.00
#
_symmetry.space_group_name_H-M   'P 1'
#
loop_
_entity.id
_entity.type
_entity.pdbx_description
1 polymer ?
#
loop_
_entity_poly.entity_id
_entity_poly.type
_entity_poly.pdbx_seq_one_letter_code
_entity_poly.pdbx_strand_id
1 'polypeptide(L)'
;MPPYKKYIALTATFNILSAVLNIFSFAALIPILQILFRTEGAGSATHLMPWSFDNIKEVLSNNADYYVTQLIANVGPTTTLLIIGLFLAFTTFLKTGAYFLSSATIIPVRTGVVRDIRNQLYRKITSLPLSFFSDERKGDIIARMTGDVQEIESSIMSSLDMLFKNPILITFYFGALIFISWQLTLFTIVFVPIFGWFMGFVGRKLKKKSIKAQSLWSDTMSQVEETLGGLRIVKAFCAEEKMNTRFSNINNEYRDAVQRVNIRQQMAHPMSEFLGTVLIIIVLWVGGILVLDNKILSGPSFIYYLVMLYSIINPLKEFSKASYNIPKGLASMERVDKILKAENTIKEPLHPKHIASFEHQIEFRHVSFRYGEQWVLRDINLTIEKGKTVALVGQSGSGKSTLVDLIPRYYDVQEGEVLIDGINVKDLGVHDLRQLIGNVNQEAILFNDSFRGNITFGVESATQEQIEQAARIANAHEFIMQTEHGYDTNIGDRGGRLSGGQRQRVSIARAILKNPPILILDEATSALDTESERLVQDALERLMKSRTTVAIAHRLSTIKNADEICVMHEGEIVERGTHEELIALGGYYKKLHEMQK
;
A
#
# COMPACT_ATOMS: atom_id res chain seq x y z
N MET A 1 17.39 -3.11 -2.83
CA MET A 1 17.83 -2.01 -3.73
C MET A 1 18.69 -2.41 -4.96
N PRO A 2 19.03 -3.70 -5.23
CA PRO A 2 19.88 -4.06 -6.38
C PRO A 2 19.44 -3.47 -7.73
N PRO A 3 18.16 -3.49 -8.13
CA PRO A 3 17.75 -3.03 -9.46
C PRO A 3 17.87 -1.51 -9.67
N TYR A 4 17.97 -0.72 -8.59
CA TYR A 4 17.94 0.77 -8.66
C TYR A 4 19.30 1.43 -8.51
N LYS A 5 20.40 0.68 -8.33
CA LYS A 5 21.76 1.21 -8.11
C LYS A 5 22.22 2.19 -9.19
N LYS A 6 21.91 1.91 -10.46
CA LYS A 6 22.26 2.78 -11.59
C LYS A 6 21.61 4.18 -11.46
N TYR A 7 20.34 4.23 -11.11
CA TYR A 7 19.62 5.50 -10.94
C TYR A 7 20.15 6.31 -9.76
N ILE A 8 20.47 5.65 -8.63
CA ILE A 8 21.07 6.32 -7.47
C ILE A 8 22.44 6.90 -7.81
N ALA A 9 23.29 6.15 -8.51
CA ALA A 9 24.59 6.63 -8.96
C ALA A 9 24.46 7.83 -9.92
N LEU A 10 23.56 7.76 -10.93
CA LEU A 10 23.30 8.87 -11.83
C LEU A 10 22.77 10.11 -11.09
N THR A 11 21.85 9.93 -10.14
CA THR A 11 21.34 11.02 -9.31
C THR A 11 22.46 11.68 -8.52
N ALA A 12 23.37 10.92 -7.91
CA ALA A 12 24.53 11.44 -7.20
C ALA A 12 25.46 12.22 -8.15
N THR A 13 25.75 11.68 -9.33
CA THR A 13 26.59 12.35 -10.34
C THR A 13 25.99 13.69 -10.79
N PHE A 14 24.68 13.73 -11.10
CA PHE A 14 24.02 14.97 -11.49
C PHE A 14 23.92 15.97 -10.33
N ASN A 15 23.78 15.51 -9.08
CA ASN A 15 23.82 16.38 -7.91
C ASN A 15 25.22 17.02 -7.72
N ILE A 16 26.29 16.24 -7.90
CA ILE A 16 27.67 16.75 -7.86
C ILE A 16 27.87 17.79 -8.97
N LEU A 17 27.47 17.46 -10.21
CA LEU A 17 27.58 18.39 -11.33
C LEU A 17 26.78 19.68 -11.07
N SER A 18 25.55 19.57 -10.57
CA SER A 18 24.73 20.73 -10.22
C SER A 18 25.36 21.58 -9.10
N ALA A 19 25.98 20.94 -8.08
CA ALA A 19 26.64 21.62 -6.98
C ALA A 19 27.88 22.39 -7.47
N VAL A 20 28.72 21.77 -8.31
CA VAL A 20 29.90 22.39 -8.90
C VAL A 20 29.50 23.58 -9.79
N LEU A 21 28.55 23.40 -10.70
CA LEU A 21 28.06 24.47 -11.56
C LEU A 21 27.43 25.62 -10.76
N ASN A 22 26.83 25.33 -9.60
CA ASN A 22 26.28 26.35 -8.72
C ASN A 22 27.38 27.24 -8.10
N ILE A 23 28.51 26.65 -7.69
CA ILE A 23 29.67 27.38 -7.19
C ILE A 23 30.20 28.30 -8.28
N PHE A 24 30.38 27.81 -9.50
CA PHE A 24 30.86 28.62 -10.63
C PHE A 24 29.88 29.73 -11.02
N SER A 25 28.56 29.45 -11.01
CA SER A 25 27.55 30.46 -11.29
C SER A 25 27.60 31.63 -10.28
N PHE A 26 27.76 31.32 -9.00
CA PHE A 26 27.91 32.38 -7.99
C PHE A 26 29.30 33.04 -8.00
N ALA A 27 30.37 32.32 -8.36
CA ALA A 27 31.70 32.90 -8.48
C ALA A 27 31.76 33.98 -9.56
N ALA A 28 30.94 33.87 -10.63
CA ALA A 28 30.81 34.90 -11.65
C ALA A 28 30.29 36.26 -11.13
N LEU A 29 29.70 36.29 -9.92
CA LEU A 29 29.31 37.55 -9.26
C LEU A 29 30.54 38.39 -8.86
N ILE A 30 31.69 37.79 -8.55
CA ILE A 30 32.90 38.51 -8.13
C ILE A 30 33.32 39.49 -9.21
N PRO A 31 33.63 39.06 -10.45
CA PRO A 31 34.05 40.01 -11.49
C PRO A 31 32.95 41.01 -11.88
N ILE A 32 31.67 40.62 -11.82
CA ILE A 32 30.54 41.55 -12.05
C ILE A 32 30.59 42.70 -11.05
N LEU A 33 30.73 42.37 -9.75
CA LEU A 33 30.78 43.37 -8.67
C LEU A 33 32.07 44.23 -8.77
N GLN A 34 33.19 43.62 -9.11
CA GLN A 34 34.45 44.35 -9.33
C GLN A 34 34.34 45.42 -10.45
N ILE A 35 33.71 45.06 -11.58
CA ILE A 35 33.50 45.98 -12.69
C ILE A 35 32.51 47.09 -12.32
N LEU A 36 31.40 46.75 -11.68
CA LEU A 36 30.36 47.71 -11.32
C LEU A 36 30.80 48.73 -10.27
N PHE A 37 31.53 48.28 -9.24
CA PHE A 37 31.95 49.13 -8.13
C PHE A 37 33.36 49.70 -8.32
N ARG A 38 34.03 49.39 -9.41
CA ARG A 38 35.42 49.85 -9.72
C ARG A 38 36.38 49.59 -8.56
N THR A 39 36.21 48.44 -7.88
CA THR A 39 37.07 48.08 -6.75
C THR A 39 38.45 47.66 -7.23
N GLU A 40 39.47 47.83 -6.36
CA GLU A 40 40.84 47.38 -6.62
C GLU A 40 40.79 45.86 -6.94
N GLY A 41 41.32 45.48 -8.10
CA GLY A 41 41.25 44.09 -8.63
C GLY A 41 40.73 44.01 -10.07
N ALA A 42 39.73 44.84 -10.45
CA ALA A 42 39.28 44.91 -11.84
C ALA A 42 40.33 45.65 -12.71
N GLY A 43 41.18 44.89 -13.37
CA GLY A 43 42.25 45.45 -14.25
C GLY A 43 43.63 45.50 -13.61
N SER A 44 43.88 44.86 -12.48
CA SER A 44 45.18 44.88 -11.80
C SER A 44 46.13 43.72 -12.16
N ALA A 45 45.58 42.58 -12.61
CA ALA A 45 46.40 41.43 -12.98
C ALA A 45 47.00 41.59 -14.38
N THR A 46 48.32 41.76 -14.42
CA THR A 46 49.09 42.02 -15.66
C THR A 46 49.66 40.74 -16.29
N HIS A 47 49.80 39.66 -15.56
CA HIS A 47 50.36 38.39 -16.04
C HIS A 47 49.66 37.18 -15.43
N LEU A 48 49.66 36.04 -16.16
CA LEU A 48 49.17 34.75 -15.67
C LEU A 48 50.16 34.15 -14.66
N MET A 49 49.61 33.66 -13.53
CA MET A 49 50.39 32.86 -12.59
C MET A 49 50.45 31.40 -13.05
N PRO A 50 51.63 30.73 -12.97
CA PRO A 50 51.73 29.31 -13.26
C PRO A 50 50.96 28.50 -12.23
N TRP A 51 50.39 27.36 -12.65
CA TRP A 51 49.65 26.47 -11.78
C TRP A 51 50.54 25.90 -10.67
N SER A 52 50.16 26.14 -9.41
CA SER A 52 50.79 25.60 -8.21
C SER A 52 49.69 25.14 -7.24
N PHE A 53 49.87 23.96 -6.65
CA PHE A 53 48.94 23.47 -5.63
C PHE A 53 49.12 24.17 -4.28
N ASP A 54 50.31 24.73 -4.00
CA ASP A 54 50.59 25.41 -2.73
C ASP A 54 49.83 26.74 -2.60
N ASN A 55 49.58 27.44 -3.74
CA ASN A 55 48.93 28.75 -3.77
C ASN A 55 47.68 28.73 -4.70
N ILE A 56 46.95 27.66 -4.73
CA ILE A 56 45.83 27.45 -5.67
C ILE A 56 44.77 28.57 -5.63
N LYS A 57 44.53 29.15 -4.46
CA LYS A 57 43.59 30.27 -4.26
C LYS A 57 44.07 31.52 -5.00
N GLU A 58 45.32 31.88 -4.82
CA GLU A 58 45.94 33.07 -5.46
C GLU A 58 46.04 32.89 -6.98
N VAL A 59 46.43 31.70 -7.43
CA VAL A 59 46.49 31.35 -8.86
C VAL A 59 45.14 31.45 -9.53
N LEU A 60 44.08 30.87 -8.91
CA LEU A 60 42.72 30.93 -9.46
C LEU A 60 42.19 32.37 -9.50
N SER A 61 42.35 33.12 -8.41
CA SER A 61 41.89 34.51 -8.33
C SER A 61 42.62 35.39 -9.35
N ASN A 62 43.96 35.34 -9.37
CA ASN A 62 44.78 36.15 -10.30
C ASN A 62 44.52 35.81 -11.78
N ASN A 63 44.41 34.53 -12.11
CA ASN A 63 44.16 34.12 -13.49
C ASN A 63 42.74 34.49 -13.95
N ALA A 64 41.75 34.42 -13.07
CA ALA A 64 40.38 34.88 -13.36
C ALA A 64 40.39 36.42 -13.59
N ASP A 65 41.04 37.17 -12.70
CA ASP A 65 41.15 38.62 -12.80
C ASP A 65 41.91 39.03 -14.06
N TYR A 66 42.97 38.30 -14.46
CA TYR A 66 43.73 38.52 -15.70
C TYR A 66 42.81 38.38 -16.94
N TYR A 67 42.02 37.30 -17.07
CA TYR A 67 41.14 37.13 -18.21
C TYR A 67 40.05 38.20 -18.25
N VAL A 68 39.50 38.60 -17.12
CA VAL A 68 38.52 39.70 -17.03
C VAL A 68 39.14 41.01 -17.43
N THR A 69 40.39 41.30 -17.00
CA THR A 69 41.16 42.50 -17.37
C THR A 69 41.38 42.55 -18.87
N GLN A 70 41.81 41.44 -19.48
CA GLN A 70 41.98 41.37 -20.93
C GLN A 70 40.68 41.59 -21.70
N LEU A 71 39.58 41.03 -21.22
CA LEU A 71 38.25 41.26 -21.80
C LEU A 71 37.85 42.74 -21.74
N ILE A 72 38.04 43.37 -20.58
CA ILE A 72 37.76 44.81 -20.42
C ILE A 72 38.60 45.66 -21.37
N ALA A 73 39.90 45.33 -21.52
CA ALA A 73 40.80 46.04 -22.41
C ALA A 73 40.44 45.89 -23.90
N ASN A 74 39.99 44.70 -24.31
CA ASN A 74 39.67 44.38 -25.70
C ASN A 74 38.30 44.87 -26.17
N VAL A 75 37.24 44.72 -25.32
CA VAL A 75 35.86 44.98 -25.73
C VAL A 75 35.12 46.03 -24.89
N GLY A 76 35.77 46.56 -23.87
CA GLY A 76 35.24 47.55 -22.94
C GLY A 76 34.40 46.95 -21.80
N PRO A 77 34.16 47.69 -20.70
CA PRO A 77 33.55 47.18 -19.47
C PRO A 77 32.09 46.77 -19.67
N THR A 78 31.31 47.52 -20.46
CA THR A 78 29.87 47.22 -20.69
C THR A 78 29.69 45.92 -21.46
N THR A 79 30.48 45.69 -22.51
CA THR A 79 30.41 44.46 -23.32
C THR A 79 30.94 43.27 -22.50
N THR A 80 31.97 43.49 -21.65
CA THR A 80 32.47 42.46 -20.72
C THR A 80 31.37 42.01 -19.73
N LEU A 81 30.58 42.96 -19.17
CA LEU A 81 29.44 42.62 -18.32
C LEU A 81 28.38 41.78 -19.07
N LEU A 82 28.13 42.10 -20.35
CA LEU A 82 27.20 41.29 -21.16
C LEU A 82 27.73 39.87 -21.37
N ILE A 83 29.02 39.72 -21.69
CA ILE A 83 29.66 38.41 -21.89
C ILE A 83 29.62 37.57 -20.61
N ILE A 84 29.95 38.14 -19.44
CA ILE A 84 29.88 37.47 -18.15
C ILE A 84 28.43 37.14 -17.80
N GLY A 85 27.48 38.03 -18.11
CA GLY A 85 26.05 37.78 -17.95
C GLY A 85 25.54 36.60 -18.79
N LEU A 86 25.98 36.50 -20.06
CA LEU A 86 25.66 35.35 -20.92
C LEU A 86 26.31 34.05 -20.42
N PHE A 87 27.54 34.11 -19.93
CA PHE A 87 28.20 32.98 -19.29
C PHE A 87 27.46 32.53 -18.03
N LEU A 88 27.00 33.46 -17.20
CA LEU A 88 26.17 33.17 -16.02
C LEU A 88 24.82 32.52 -16.42
N ALA A 89 24.18 33.02 -17.47
CA ALA A 89 22.95 32.45 -17.99
C ALA A 89 23.17 31.01 -18.49
N PHE A 90 24.24 30.75 -19.21
CA PHE A 90 24.61 29.44 -19.73
C PHE A 90 24.96 28.46 -18.60
N THR A 91 25.78 28.85 -17.63
CA THR A 91 26.11 28.00 -16.47
C THR A 91 24.90 27.71 -15.61
N THR A 92 23.99 28.69 -15.46
CA THR A 92 22.71 28.50 -14.77
C THR A 92 21.78 27.53 -15.52
N PHE A 93 21.74 27.60 -16.85
CA PHE A 93 21.00 26.63 -17.66
C PHE A 93 21.54 25.22 -17.49
N LEU A 94 22.85 25.01 -17.54
CA LEU A 94 23.50 23.71 -17.31
C LEU A 94 23.21 23.20 -15.88
N LYS A 95 23.35 24.08 -14.88
CA LYS A 95 23.06 23.75 -13.47
C LYS A 95 21.63 23.29 -13.28
N THR A 96 20.65 24.04 -13.80
CA THR A 96 19.23 23.69 -13.69
C THR A 96 18.90 22.44 -14.50
N GLY A 97 19.52 22.22 -15.64
CA GLY A 97 19.44 20.99 -16.42
C GLY A 97 19.96 19.78 -15.63
N ALA A 98 21.16 19.90 -15.02
CA ALA A 98 21.71 18.85 -14.15
C ALA A 98 20.81 18.57 -12.93
N TYR A 99 20.28 19.61 -12.29
CA TYR A 99 19.32 19.46 -11.19
C TYR A 99 18.04 18.75 -11.63
N PHE A 100 17.49 19.13 -12.79
CA PHE A 100 16.32 18.46 -13.37
C PHE A 100 16.61 16.99 -13.65
N LEU A 101 17.74 16.67 -14.29
CA LEU A 101 18.14 15.29 -14.57
C LEU A 101 18.33 14.49 -13.28
N SER A 102 18.93 15.07 -12.23
CA SER A 102 19.01 14.44 -10.91
C SER A 102 17.62 14.12 -10.35
N SER A 103 16.70 15.08 -10.43
CA SER A 103 15.32 14.89 -9.96
C SER A 103 14.54 13.90 -10.80
N ALA A 104 14.77 13.85 -12.11
CA ALA A 104 14.12 12.90 -13.02
C ALA A 104 14.64 11.47 -12.83
N THR A 105 15.95 11.29 -12.59
CA THR A 105 16.55 9.96 -12.41
C THR A 105 16.18 9.29 -11.09
N ILE A 106 15.71 10.03 -10.08
CA ILE A 106 15.26 9.44 -8.82
C ILE A 106 13.81 8.93 -8.90
N ILE A 107 12.99 9.41 -9.85
CA ILE A 107 11.58 9.01 -10.00
C ILE A 107 11.43 7.50 -10.23
N PRO A 108 12.18 6.83 -11.11
CA PRO A 108 12.11 5.37 -11.27
C PRO A 108 12.41 4.59 -9.99
N VAL A 109 13.29 5.10 -9.12
CA VAL A 109 13.56 4.49 -7.81
C VAL A 109 12.32 4.58 -6.93
N ARG A 110 11.72 5.76 -6.84
CA ARG A 110 10.52 6.05 -6.07
C ARG A 110 9.36 5.15 -6.49
N THR A 111 8.98 5.22 -7.76
CA THR A 111 7.81 4.49 -8.29
C THR A 111 8.04 2.98 -8.33
N GLY A 112 9.27 2.55 -8.63
CA GLY A 112 9.65 1.15 -8.69
C GLY A 112 9.60 0.48 -7.31
N VAL A 113 10.14 1.10 -6.27
CA VAL A 113 10.09 0.55 -4.90
C VAL A 113 8.64 0.44 -4.41
N VAL A 114 7.81 1.45 -4.66
CA VAL A 114 6.37 1.42 -4.31
C VAL A 114 5.65 0.28 -5.01
N ARG A 115 5.87 0.13 -6.31
CA ARG A 115 5.34 -1.02 -7.09
C ARG A 115 5.77 -2.34 -6.48
N ASP A 116 7.05 -2.51 -6.17
CA ASP A 116 7.60 -3.77 -5.68
C ASP A 116 7.02 -4.12 -4.30
N ILE A 117 6.87 -3.13 -3.39
CA ILE A 117 6.22 -3.32 -2.08
C ILE A 117 4.76 -3.72 -2.26
N ARG A 118 4.00 -3.03 -3.12
CA ARG A 118 2.58 -3.36 -3.38
C ARG A 118 2.43 -4.75 -3.97
N ASN A 119 3.28 -5.14 -4.92
CA ASN A 119 3.24 -6.47 -5.50
C ASN A 119 3.58 -7.56 -4.46
N GLN A 120 4.57 -7.33 -3.59
CA GLN A 120 4.91 -8.25 -2.50
C GLN A 120 3.75 -8.38 -1.50
N LEU A 121 3.14 -7.26 -1.09
CA LEU A 121 1.98 -7.25 -0.21
C LEU A 121 0.82 -8.03 -0.83
N TYR A 122 0.48 -7.75 -2.09
CA TYR A 122 -0.63 -8.41 -2.76
C TYR A 122 -0.42 -9.92 -2.87
N ARG A 123 0.77 -10.36 -3.31
CA ARG A 123 1.13 -11.78 -3.34
C ARG A 123 1.05 -12.43 -1.96
N LYS A 124 1.52 -11.72 -0.93
CA LYS A 124 1.45 -12.23 0.44
C LYS A 124 0.01 -12.37 0.91
N ILE A 125 -0.82 -11.35 0.72
CA ILE A 125 -2.24 -11.36 1.08
C ILE A 125 -2.96 -12.54 0.42
N THR A 126 -2.75 -12.78 -0.88
CA THR A 126 -3.38 -13.91 -1.58
C THR A 126 -2.88 -15.28 -1.14
N SER A 127 -1.71 -15.36 -0.52
CA SER A 127 -1.12 -16.62 0.00
C SER A 127 -1.48 -16.91 1.46
N LEU A 128 -2.00 -15.93 2.20
CA LEU A 128 -2.34 -16.10 3.62
C LEU A 128 -3.63 -16.90 3.79
N PRO A 129 -3.78 -17.68 4.89
CA PRO A 129 -4.96 -18.47 5.16
C PRO A 129 -6.15 -17.59 5.55
N LEU A 130 -7.36 -18.12 5.43
CA LEU A 130 -8.58 -17.39 5.80
C LEU A 130 -8.59 -16.94 7.27
N SER A 131 -7.97 -17.70 8.16
CA SER A 131 -7.83 -17.36 9.59
C SER A 131 -7.19 -16.00 9.84
N PHE A 132 -6.25 -15.60 8.98
CA PHE A 132 -5.61 -14.28 9.07
C PHE A 132 -6.62 -13.14 8.87
N PHE A 133 -7.58 -13.32 7.97
CA PHE A 133 -8.58 -12.29 7.63
C PHE A 133 -9.76 -12.23 8.58
N SER A 134 -9.98 -13.23 9.42
CA SER A 134 -10.98 -13.19 10.49
C SER A 134 -10.54 -12.27 11.64
N ASP A 135 -9.23 -12.18 11.89
CA ASP A 135 -8.63 -11.38 12.96
C ASP A 135 -8.31 -9.94 12.51
N GLU A 136 -8.10 -9.72 11.22
CA GLU A 136 -7.75 -8.42 10.65
C GLU A 136 -8.94 -7.82 9.86
N ARG A 137 -9.27 -6.57 10.15
CA ARG A 137 -10.31 -5.85 9.41
C ARG A 137 -9.87 -5.60 7.97
N LYS A 138 -10.71 -5.91 6.99
CA LYS A 138 -10.43 -5.66 5.55
C LYS A 138 -10.00 -4.21 5.27
N GLY A 139 -10.64 -3.25 5.96
CA GLY A 139 -10.28 -1.83 5.85
C GLY A 139 -8.86 -1.53 6.33
N ASP A 140 -8.35 -2.22 7.37
CA ASP A 140 -6.99 -2.04 7.85
C ASP A 140 -5.95 -2.50 6.82
N ILE A 141 -6.20 -3.63 6.15
CA ILE A 141 -5.33 -4.13 5.06
C ILE A 141 -5.30 -3.13 3.89
N ILE A 142 -6.46 -2.60 3.49
CA ILE A 142 -6.54 -1.58 2.44
C ILE A 142 -5.78 -0.32 2.85
N ALA A 143 -5.94 0.14 4.10
CA ALA A 143 -5.21 1.29 4.63
C ALA A 143 -3.68 1.09 4.60
N ARG A 144 -3.20 -0.12 4.91
CA ARG A 144 -1.77 -0.47 4.82
C ARG A 144 -1.26 -0.47 3.39
N MET A 145 -2.04 -1.00 2.43
CA MET A 145 -1.67 -1.01 1.00
C MET A 145 -1.66 0.37 0.34
N THR A 146 -2.46 1.29 0.85
CA THR A 146 -2.60 2.64 0.30
C THR A 146 -1.81 3.67 1.11
N GLY A 147 -2.26 3.98 2.32
CA GLY A 147 -1.70 5.03 3.17
C GLY A 147 -0.30 4.72 3.68
N ASP A 148 -0.08 3.52 4.26
CA ASP A 148 1.23 3.18 4.81
C ASP A 148 2.31 3.09 3.73
N VAL A 149 2.00 2.54 2.56
CA VAL A 149 2.94 2.50 1.43
C VAL A 149 3.30 3.92 0.95
N GLN A 150 2.36 4.87 0.98
CA GLN A 150 2.64 6.27 0.62
C GLN A 150 3.54 6.97 1.66
N GLU A 151 3.38 6.66 2.94
CA GLU A 151 4.25 7.17 3.99
C GLU A 151 5.68 6.57 3.88
N ILE A 152 5.79 5.29 3.54
CA ILE A 152 7.07 4.63 3.24
C ILE A 152 7.75 5.32 2.04
N GLU A 153 6.99 5.62 0.98
CA GLU A 153 7.48 6.35 -0.19
C GLU A 153 8.08 7.70 0.20
N SER A 154 7.35 8.49 0.98
CA SER A 154 7.80 9.80 1.46
C SER A 154 9.05 9.70 2.34
N SER A 155 9.12 8.67 3.17
CA SER A 155 10.28 8.37 4.02
C SER A 155 11.51 7.98 3.22
N ILE A 156 11.36 7.14 2.20
CA ILE A 156 12.45 6.73 1.30
C ILE A 156 13.03 7.95 0.60
N MET A 157 12.19 8.84 0.06
CA MET A 157 12.63 10.06 -0.61
C MET A 157 13.39 10.98 0.34
N SER A 158 12.84 11.21 1.54
CA SER A 158 13.53 12.00 2.57
C SER A 158 14.87 11.40 2.98
N SER A 159 14.95 10.06 3.04
CA SER A 159 16.20 9.34 3.34
C SER A 159 17.23 9.49 2.23
N LEU A 160 16.81 9.38 0.96
CA LEU A 160 17.72 9.56 -0.19
C LEU A 160 18.24 10.99 -0.28
N ASP A 161 17.38 11.98 -0.06
CA ASP A 161 17.79 13.39 -0.01
C ASP A 161 18.77 13.64 1.16
N MET A 162 18.51 13.06 2.33
CA MET A 162 19.36 13.20 3.51
C MET A 162 20.71 12.50 3.35
N LEU A 163 20.77 11.34 2.70
CA LEU A 163 22.00 10.54 2.57
C LEU A 163 22.87 10.93 1.38
N PHE A 164 22.27 11.40 0.30
CA PHE A 164 23.00 11.65 -0.96
C PHE A 164 22.98 13.12 -1.37
N LYS A 165 21.80 13.73 -1.55
CA LYS A 165 21.68 15.07 -2.11
C LYS A 165 22.22 16.15 -1.17
N ASN A 166 21.71 16.20 0.05
CA ASN A 166 22.04 17.27 1.00
C ASN A 166 23.49 17.22 1.48
N PRO A 167 24.10 16.06 1.81
CA PRO A 167 25.51 16.00 2.17
C PRO A 167 26.42 16.47 1.04
N ILE A 168 26.13 16.09 -0.22
CA ILE A 168 26.88 16.57 -1.38
C ILE A 168 26.84 18.10 -1.43
N LEU A 169 25.65 18.70 -1.42
CA LEU A 169 25.49 20.16 -1.48
C LEU A 169 26.20 20.86 -0.31
N ILE A 170 26.01 20.36 0.92
CA ILE A 170 26.64 20.94 2.12
C ILE A 170 28.16 20.87 2.02
N THR A 171 28.72 19.71 1.63
CA THR A 171 30.18 19.54 1.50
C THR A 171 30.76 20.50 0.47
N PHE A 172 30.13 20.63 -0.70
CA PHE A 172 30.60 21.56 -1.73
C PHE A 172 30.46 23.02 -1.30
N TYR A 173 29.38 23.41 -0.65
CA TYR A 173 29.19 24.78 -0.16
C TYR A 173 30.17 25.12 0.97
N PHE A 174 30.34 24.23 1.97
CA PHE A 174 31.33 24.43 3.01
C PHE A 174 32.76 24.45 2.45
N GLY A 175 33.07 23.58 1.48
CA GLY A 175 34.34 23.62 0.77
C GLY A 175 34.62 24.98 0.12
N ALA A 176 33.62 25.55 -0.56
CA ALA A 176 33.74 26.89 -1.15
C ALA A 176 33.89 27.99 -0.08
N LEU A 177 33.15 27.91 1.03
CA LEU A 177 33.28 28.87 2.14
C LEU A 177 34.66 28.83 2.80
N ILE A 178 35.21 27.62 3.05
CA ILE A 178 36.56 27.43 3.61
C ILE A 178 37.61 28.01 2.63
N PHE A 179 37.42 27.78 1.33
CA PHE A 179 38.32 28.30 0.30
C PHE A 179 38.34 29.83 0.27
N ILE A 180 37.21 30.50 0.50
CA ILE A 180 37.10 31.95 0.53
C ILE A 180 37.74 32.49 1.81
N SER A 181 37.27 32.03 2.99
CA SER A 181 37.78 32.43 4.31
C SER A 181 37.55 31.33 5.34
N TRP A 182 38.63 30.67 5.75
CA TRP A 182 38.57 29.61 6.77
C TRP A 182 38.20 30.18 8.16
N GLN A 183 38.63 31.44 8.46
CA GLN A 183 38.35 32.11 9.72
C GLN A 183 36.85 32.37 9.91
N LEU A 184 36.20 32.94 8.88
CA LEU A 184 34.75 33.17 8.87
C LEU A 184 33.95 31.87 8.89
N THR A 185 34.46 30.84 8.20
CA THR A 185 33.79 29.53 8.14
C THR A 185 33.85 28.83 9.48
N LEU A 186 35.00 28.85 10.18
CA LEU A 186 35.11 28.30 11.53
C LEU A 186 34.16 29.00 12.49
N PHE A 187 34.05 30.32 12.43
CA PHE A 187 33.08 31.09 13.19
C PHE A 187 31.65 30.68 12.88
N THR A 188 31.29 30.52 11.60
CA THR A 188 29.96 30.13 11.14
C THR A 188 29.59 28.73 11.62
N ILE A 189 30.52 27.75 11.61
CA ILE A 189 30.31 26.37 12.06
C ILE A 189 29.84 26.32 13.52
N VAL A 190 30.28 27.22 14.39
CA VAL A 190 29.85 27.28 15.80
C VAL A 190 28.35 27.56 15.93
N PHE A 191 27.75 28.27 14.98
CA PHE A 191 26.31 28.58 15.01
C PHE A 191 25.42 27.47 14.45
N VAL A 192 25.95 26.57 13.63
CA VAL A 192 25.17 25.46 13.01
C VAL A 192 24.52 24.53 14.04
N PRO A 193 25.21 24.08 15.11
CA PRO A 193 24.59 23.29 16.18
C PRO A 193 23.47 24.04 16.92
N ILE A 194 23.65 25.34 17.16
CA ILE A 194 22.63 26.18 17.82
C ILE A 194 21.35 26.23 16.98
N PHE A 195 21.51 26.43 15.67
CA PHE A 195 20.41 26.40 14.72
C PHE A 195 19.71 25.02 14.70
N GLY A 196 20.49 23.95 14.62
CA GLY A 196 19.97 22.56 14.63
C GLY A 196 19.22 22.21 15.93
N TRP A 197 19.73 22.62 17.06
CA TRP A 197 19.08 22.43 18.36
C TRP A 197 17.72 23.14 18.43
N PHE A 198 17.67 24.38 17.99
CA PHE A 198 16.44 25.17 17.97
C PHE A 198 15.39 24.57 17.04
N MET A 199 15.77 24.18 15.83
CA MET A 199 14.87 23.51 14.86
C MET A 199 14.39 22.14 15.38
N GLY A 200 15.25 21.40 16.07
CA GLY A 200 14.89 20.14 16.72
C GLY A 200 13.88 20.30 17.86
N PHE A 201 13.94 21.40 18.59
CA PHE A 201 12.97 21.72 19.65
C PHE A 201 11.56 21.98 19.06
N VAL A 202 11.47 22.73 17.96
CA VAL A 202 10.21 22.97 17.25
C VAL A 202 9.63 21.66 16.71
N GLY A 203 10.46 20.80 16.12
CA GLY A 203 10.05 19.51 15.55
C GLY A 203 9.47 18.53 16.57
N ARG A 204 10.07 18.42 17.77
CA ARG A 204 9.59 17.51 18.83
C ARG A 204 8.17 17.86 19.33
N LYS A 205 7.85 19.13 19.50
CA LYS A 205 6.50 19.58 19.91
C LYS A 205 5.44 19.33 18.83
N LEU A 206 5.83 19.29 17.56
CA LEU A 206 4.94 19.02 16.44
C LEU A 206 4.50 17.55 16.40
N LYS A 207 5.41 16.59 16.64
CA LYS A 207 5.15 15.15 16.61
C LYS A 207 3.96 14.73 17.49
N LYS A 208 3.93 15.17 18.75
CA LYS A 208 2.87 14.80 19.71
C LYS A 208 1.46 15.24 19.27
N LYS A 209 1.36 16.41 18.63
CA LYS A 209 0.05 16.95 18.17
C LYS A 209 -0.39 16.34 16.84
N SER A 210 0.55 15.96 15.99
CA SER A 210 0.25 15.26 14.74
C SER A 210 -0.39 13.90 15.00
N ILE A 211 0.05 13.14 16.01
CA ILE A 211 -0.55 11.86 16.40
C ILE A 211 -2.03 12.02 16.78
N LYS A 212 -2.36 13.07 17.55
CA LYS A 212 -3.76 13.35 17.91
C LYS A 212 -4.63 13.70 16.70
N ALA A 213 -4.10 14.49 15.76
CA ALA A 213 -4.82 14.81 14.52
C ALA A 213 -5.07 13.55 13.68
N GLN A 214 -4.11 12.62 13.63
CA GLN A 214 -4.24 11.35 12.90
C GLN A 214 -5.29 10.42 13.54
N SER A 215 -5.39 10.37 14.87
CA SER A 215 -6.46 9.63 15.57
C SER A 215 -7.83 10.18 15.21
N LEU A 216 -8.02 11.50 15.28
CA LEU A 216 -9.29 12.15 14.93
C LEU A 216 -9.68 11.97 13.45
N TRP A 217 -8.69 11.87 12.54
CA TRP A 217 -8.94 11.49 11.15
C TRP A 217 -9.51 10.09 11.02
N SER A 218 -8.93 9.13 11.75
CA SER A 218 -9.43 7.75 11.79
C SER A 218 -10.88 7.70 12.31
N ASP A 219 -11.19 8.46 13.37
CA ASP A 219 -12.54 8.52 13.92
C ASP A 219 -13.53 9.13 12.91
N THR A 220 -13.11 10.17 12.16
CA THR A 220 -13.91 10.78 11.10
C THR A 220 -14.20 9.79 9.97
N MET A 221 -13.20 9.01 9.55
CA MET A 221 -13.38 7.99 8.51
C MET A 221 -14.27 6.84 8.97
N SER A 222 -14.11 6.38 10.21
CA SER A 222 -15.00 5.37 10.80
C SER A 222 -16.46 5.84 10.83
N GLN A 223 -16.71 7.13 11.12
CA GLN A 223 -18.07 7.69 11.10
C GLN A 223 -18.65 7.70 9.67
N VAL A 224 -17.84 7.99 8.64
CA VAL A 224 -18.28 7.93 7.24
C VAL A 224 -18.62 6.49 6.84
N GLU A 225 -17.76 5.52 7.19
CA GLU A 225 -17.97 4.10 6.90
C GLU A 225 -19.24 3.56 7.57
N GLU A 226 -19.46 3.89 8.86
CA GLU A 226 -20.66 3.54 9.61
C GLU A 226 -21.91 4.11 8.92
N THR A 227 -21.85 5.40 8.53
CA THR A 227 -22.99 6.08 7.90
C THR A 227 -23.33 5.49 6.53
N LEU A 228 -22.31 5.24 5.69
CA LEU A 228 -22.50 4.65 4.35
C LEU A 228 -23.01 3.21 4.45
N GLY A 229 -22.48 2.41 5.39
CA GLY A 229 -22.95 1.04 5.63
C GLY A 229 -24.40 0.98 6.14
N GLY A 230 -24.80 1.98 6.95
CA GLY A 230 -26.14 2.10 7.50
C GLY A 230 -27.07 3.08 6.75
N LEU A 231 -26.73 3.52 5.54
CA LEU A 231 -27.44 4.62 4.87
C LEU A 231 -28.95 4.35 4.69
N ARG A 232 -29.32 3.10 4.40
CA ARG A 232 -30.74 2.69 4.29
C ARG A 232 -31.48 2.91 5.60
N ILE A 233 -30.84 2.61 6.74
CA ILE A 233 -31.42 2.81 8.07
C ILE A 233 -31.53 4.30 8.38
N VAL A 234 -30.48 5.08 8.08
CA VAL A 234 -30.51 6.55 8.25
C VAL A 234 -31.69 7.14 7.51
N LYS A 235 -31.91 6.72 6.26
CA LYS A 235 -33.05 7.17 5.42
C LYS A 235 -34.40 6.70 5.97
N ALA A 236 -34.50 5.42 6.35
CA ALA A 236 -35.76 4.85 6.84
C ALA A 236 -36.25 5.52 8.14
N PHE A 237 -35.31 5.96 8.98
CA PHE A 237 -35.63 6.61 10.26
C PHE A 237 -35.54 8.15 10.21
N CYS A 238 -35.35 8.77 9.02
CA CYS A 238 -35.17 10.20 8.84
C CYS A 238 -34.11 10.80 9.80
N ALA A 239 -33.01 10.07 9.98
CA ALA A 239 -31.99 10.37 10.97
C ALA A 239 -30.80 11.18 10.40
N GLU A 240 -30.96 11.81 9.23
CA GLU A 240 -29.90 12.56 8.54
C GLU A 240 -29.33 13.68 9.40
N GLU A 241 -30.21 14.45 10.06
CA GLU A 241 -29.79 15.59 10.88
C GLU A 241 -28.96 15.13 12.10
N LYS A 242 -29.33 14.01 12.71
CA LYS A 242 -28.58 13.40 13.80
C LYS A 242 -27.17 12.98 13.34
N MET A 243 -27.07 12.34 12.17
CA MET A 243 -25.79 11.90 11.60
C MET A 243 -24.93 13.10 11.16
N ASN A 244 -25.53 14.13 10.56
CA ASN A 244 -24.85 15.37 10.18
C ASN A 244 -24.27 16.08 11.40
N THR A 245 -25.03 16.20 12.49
CA THR A 245 -24.56 16.80 13.73
C THR A 245 -23.41 16.00 14.34
N ARG A 246 -23.53 14.68 14.39
CA ARG A 246 -22.45 13.81 14.90
C ARG A 246 -21.16 13.94 14.07
N PHE A 247 -21.28 13.89 12.74
CA PHE A 247 -20.15 14.07 11.84
C PHE A 247 -19.53 15.46 11.98
N SER A 248 -20.36 16.51 12.03
CA SER A 248 -19.90 17.90 12.15
C SER A 248 -19.08 18.12 13.42
N ASN A 249 -19.49 17.53 14.56
CA ASN A 249 -18.76 17.62 15.81
C ASN A 249 -17.36 17.00 15.72
N ILE A 250 -17.26 15.77 15.24
CA ILE A 250 -15.98 15.05 15.06
C ILE A 250 -15.09 15.79 14.06
N ASN A 251 -15.67 16.25 12.94
CA ASN A 251 -14.94 16.96 11.88
C ASN A 251 -14.43 18.33 12.36
N ASN A 252 -15.17 19.02 13.25
CA ASN A 252 -14.71 20.25 13.89
C ASN A 252 -13.52 20.00 14.84
N GLU A 253 -13.56 18.94 15.63
CA GLU A 253 -12.41 18.55 16.47
C GLU A 253 -11.16 18.22 15.64
N TYR A 254 -11.36 17.49 14.53
CA TYR A 254 -10.31 17.20 13.56
C TYR A 254 -9.74 18.49 12.95
N ARG A 255 -10.62 19.39 12.45
CA ARG A 255 -10.21 20.70 11.93
C ARG A 255 -9.32 21.44 12.92
N ASP A 256 -9.74 21.54 14.19
CA ASP A 256 -9.01 22.30 15.21
C ASP A 256 -7.65 21.65 15.55
N ALA A 257 -7.59 20.31 15.50
CA ALA A 257 -6.34 19.58 15.69
C ALA A 257 -5.38 19.83 14.53
N VAL A 258 -5.85 19.69 13.28
CA VAL A 258 -5.06 19.92 12.06
C VAL A 258 -4.61 21.38 11.96
N GLN A 259 -5.50 22.33 12.26
CA GLN A 259 -5.15 23.75 12.25
C GLN A 259 -3.99 24.04 13.21
N ARG A 260 -4.03 23.50 14.43
CA ARG A 260 -2.92 23.65 15.40
C ARG A 260 -1.62 23.00 14.93
N VAL A 261 -1.69 21.89 14.21
CA VAL A 261 -0.52 21.23 13.60
C VAL A 261 0.04 22.10 12.48
N ASN A 262 -0.82 22.52 11.53
CA ASN A 262 -0.41 23.29 10.36
C ASN A 262 0.16 24.66 10.71
N ILE A 263 -0.44 25.38 11.65
CA ILE A 263 0.11 26.68 12.13
C ILE A 263 1.54 26.50 12.64
N ARG A 264 1.79 25.45 13.44
CA ARG A 264 3.14 25.17 13.95
C ARG A 264 4.12 24.72 12.87
N GLN A 265 3.64 23.93 11.92
CA GLN A 265 4.44 23.52 10.77
C GLN A 265 4.84 24.72 9.91
N GLN A 266 3.90 25.63 9.68
CA GLN A 266 4.15 26.88 8.94
C GLN A 266 5.09 27.83 9.68
N MET A 267 5.11 27.82 11.01
CA MET A 267 6.08 28.61 11.78
C MET A 267 7.54 28.18 11.58
N ALA A 268 7.79 26.94 11.17
CA ALA A 268 9.15 26.45 10.98
C ALA A 268 9.90 27.22 9.89
N HIS A 269 9.21 27.61 8.80
CA HIS A 269 9.83 28.36 7.70
C HIS A 269 10.23 29.79 8.12
N PRO A 270 9.34 30.65 8.61
CA PRO A 270 9.70 32.01 9.07
C PRO A 270 10.75 32.00 10.18
N MET A 271 10.65 31.06 11.13
CA MET A 271 11.65 30.92 12.20
C MET A 271 13.04 30.58 11.65
N SER A 272 13.13 29.65 10.68
CA SER A 272 14.40 29.31 10.07
C SER A 272 14.97 30.45 9.22
N GLU A 273 14.10 31.23 8.58
CA GLU A 273 14.51 32.41 7.80
C GLU A 273 15.00 33.53 8.72
N PHE A 274 14.28 33.80 9.83
CA PHE A 274 14.70 34.76 10.85
C PHE A 274 16.07 34.39 11.44
N LEU A 275 16.25 33.14 11.87
CA LEU A 275 17.53 32.67 12.42
C LEU A 275 18.67 32.73 11.37
N GLY A 276 18.35 32.39 10.11
CA GLY A 276 19.29 32.51 9.00
C GLY A 276 19.71 33.98 8.77
N THR A 277 18.75 34.90 8.83
CA THR A 277 19.04 36.34 8.70
C THR A 277 19.87 36.84 9.88
N VAL A 278 19.57 36.42 11.12
CA VAL A 278 20.40 36.77 12.28
C VAL A 278 21.83 36.25 12.12
N LEU A 279 22.02 35.02 11.63
CA LEU A 279 23.35 34.49 11.33
C LEU A 279 24.05 35.33 10.28
N ILE A 280 23.39 35.71 9.19
CA ILE A 280 23.96 36.56 8.14
C ILE A 280 24.39 37.92 8.69
N ILE A 281 23.56 38.54 9.57
CA ILE A 281 23.91 39.84 10.19
C ILE A 281 25.16 39.70 11.08
N ILE A 282 25.25 38.65 11.87
CA ILE A 282 26.42 38.39 12.73
C ILE A 282 27.65 38.17 11.88
N VAL A 283 27.55 37.35 10.81
CA VAL A 283 28.65 37.10 9.89
C VAL A 283 29.02 38.37 9.10
N LEU A 284 28.01 39.21 8.76
CA LEU A 284 28.23 40.49 8.10
C LEU A 284 29.02 41.45 9.01
N TRP A 285 28.72 41.49 10.30
CA TRP A 285 29.47 42.32 11.25
C TRP A 285 30.91 41.85 11.42
N VAL A 286 31.12 40.55 11.71
CA VAL A 286 32.47 39.98 11.88
C VAL A 286 33.28 40.02 10.58
N GLY A 287 32.65 39.67 9.44
CA GLY A 287 33.27 39.72 8.13
C GLY A 287 33.58 41.17 7.67
N GLY A 288 32.72 42.12 8.06
CA GLY A 288 32.96 43.54 7.82
C GLY A 288 34.27 44.04 8.46
N ILE A 289 34.57 43.60 9.67
CA ILE A 289 35.84 43.88 10.35
C ILE A 289 37.03 43.34 9.52
N LEU A 290 36.91 42.09 9.01
CA LEU A 290 37.96 41.48 8.18
C LEU A 290 38.17 42.20 6.83
N VAL A 291 37.12 42.80 6.28
CA VAL A 291 37.17 43.56 5.02
C VAL A 291 37.66 44.97 5.24
N LEU A 292 37.14 45.70 6.24
CA LEU A 292 37.38 47.12 6.44
C LEU A 292 38.66 47.37 7.22
N ASP A 293 38.89 46.65 8.33
CA ASP A 293 40.02 46.91 9.22
C ASP A 293 41.27 46.11 8.84
N ASN A 294 41.12 44.83 8.52
CA ASN A 294 42.26 43.94 8.30
C ASN A 294 42.62 43.73 6.84
N LYS A 295 41.78 44.15 5.89
CA LYS A 295 41.95 43.96 4.43
C LYS A 295 42.30 42.52 4.01
N ILE A 296 41.89 41.52 4.79
CA ILE A 296 42.14 40.08 4.55
C ILE A 296 41.24 39.54 3.45
N LEU A 297 40.07 40.14 3.25
CA LEU A 297 39.06 39.70 2.32
C LEU A 297 38.57 40.87 1.46
N SER A 298 38.45 40.66 0.14
CA SER A 298 37.89 41.68 -0.75
C SER A 298 36.37 41.78 -0.60
N GLY A 299 35.78 42.98 -0.78
CA GLY A 299 34.34 43.20 -0.69
C GLY A 299 33.52 42.24 -1.59
N PRO A 300 33.85 42.09 -2.90
CA PRO A 300 33.18 41.15 -3.79
C PRO A 300 33.25 39.70 -3.31
N SER A 301 34.39 39.23 -2.81
CA SER A 301 34.53 37.87 -2.24
C SER A 301 33.71 37.70 -0.97
N PHE A 302 33.55 38.73 -0.16
CA PHE A 302 32.71 38.71 1.01
C PHE A 302 31.20 38.59 0.65
N ILE A 303 30.75 39.35 -0.35
CA ILE A 303 29.37 39.22 -0.85
C ILE A 303 29.12 37.80 -1.38
N TYR A 304 30.07 37.24 -2.13
CA TYR A 304 30.00 35.86 -2.58
C TYR A 304 29.91 34.88 -1.40
N TYR A 305 30.70 35.08 -0.34
CA TYR A 305 30.63 34.29 0.90
C TYR A 305 29.22 34.31 1.50
N LEU A 306 28.58 35.47 1.61
CA LEU A 306 27.23 35.61 2.15
C LEU A 306 26.19 34.91 1.30
N VAL A 307 26.28 34.97 -0.02
CA VAL A 307 25.39 34.25 -0.96
C VAL A 307 25.54 32.74 -0.80
N MET A 308 26.80 32.26 -0.70
CA MET A 308 27.05 30.82 -0.48
C MET A 308 26.53 30.34 0.88
N LEU A 309 26.72 31.15 1.95
CA LEU A 309 26.23 30.88 3.26
C LEU A 309 24.69 30.79 3.27
N TYR A 310 24.01 31.72 2.59
CA TYR A 310 22.53 31.68 2.44
C TYR A 310 22.07 30.40 1.74
N SER A 311 22.81 29.92 0.76
CA SER A 311 22.51 28.73 -0.02
C SER A 311 22.54 27.45 0.83
N ILE A 312 23.26 27.40 1.96
CA ILE A 312 23.33 26.25 2.88
C ILE A 312 22.04 26.11 3.69
N ILE A 313 21.28 27.18 3.89
CA ILE A 313 20.05 27.16 4.71
C ILE A 313 19.03 26.14 4.17
N ASN A 314 18.87 26.04 2.85
CA ASN A 314 17.90 25.12 2.24
C ASN A 314 18.23 23.63 2.48
N PRO A 315 19.44 23.11 2.22
CA PRO A 315 19.83 21.76 2.61
C PRO A 315 19.63 21.47 4.10
N LEU A 316 19.92 22.42 4.99
CA LEU A 316 19.70 22.25 6.43
C LEU A 316 18.22 22.12 6.80
N LYS A 317 17.32 22.85 6.13
CA LYS A 317 15.87 22.72 6.33
C LYS A 317 15.38 21.31 5.93
N GLU A 318 15.92 20.74 4.86
CA GLU A 318 15.52 19.40 4.41
C GLU A 318 15.94 18.31 5.41
N PHE A 319 17.01 18.45 6.19
CA PHE A 319 17.34 17.57 7.30
C PHE A 319 16.24 17.55 8.39
N SER A 320 15.67 18.72 8.72
CA SER A 320 14.56 18.80 9.68
C SER A 320 13.31 18.07 9.17
N LYS A 321 13.02 18.17 7.88
CA LYS A 321 11.91 17.47 7.24
C LYS A 321 12.14 15.95 7.22
N ALA A 322 13.36 15.51 6.93
CA ALA A 322 13.73 14.11 6.95
C ALA A 322 13.60 13.51 8.36
N SER A 323 14.00 14.24 9.42
CA SER A 323 13.87 13.80 10.81
C SER A 323 12.42 13.57 11.26
N TYR A 324 11.44 14.14 10.56
CA TYR A 324 10.01 13.88 10.77
C TYR A 324 9.49 12.72 9.90
N ASN A 325 9.84 12.71 8.62
CA ASN A 325 9.31 11.74 7.65
C ASN A 325 9.88 10.34 7.85
N ILE A 326 11.16 10.21 8.22
CA ILE A 326 11.82 8.90 8.38
C ILE A 326 11.18 8.08 9.51
N PRO A 327 11.00 8.58 10.75
CA PRO A 327 10.31 7.83 11.80
C PRO A 327 8.86 7.47 11.46
N LYS A 328 8.15 8.34 10.74
CA LYS A 328 6.78 8.09 10.29
C LYS A 328 6.73 6.93 9.30
N GLY A 329 7.64 6.92 8.31
CA GLY A 329 7.75 5.83 7.36
C GLY A 329 8.21 4.52 7.98
N LEU A 330 9.10 4.54 8.99
CA LEU A 330 9.49 3.35 9.74
C LEU A 330 8.31 2.73 10.49
N ALA A 331 7.48 3.55 11.15
CA ALA A 331 6.27 3.06 11.81
C ALA A 331 5.27 2.44 10.81
N SER A 332 5.13 3.02 9.60
CA SER A 332 4.32 2.44 8.52
C SER A 332 4.93 1.15 7.99
N MET A 333 6.27 1.07 7.88
CA MET A 333 6.97 -0.15 7.49
C MET A 333 6.76 -1.29 8.49
N GLU A 334 6.76 -1.01 9.80
CA GLU A 334 6.45 -2.01 10.82
C GLU A 334 5.05 -2.61 10.65
N ARG A 335 4.04 -1.79 10.29
CA ARG A 335 2.68 -2.28 10.01
C ARG A 335 2.60 -3.11 8.74
N VAL A 336 3.29 -2.69 7.69
CA VAL A 336 3.43 -3.46 6.44
C VAL A 336 4.17 -4.78 6.68
N ASP A 337 5.25 -4.77 7.46
CA ASP A 337 6.03 -5.94 7.84
C ASP A 337 5.21 -6.99 8.60
N LYS A 338 4.21 -6.59 9.40
CA LYS A 338 3.30 -7.54 10.05
C LYS A 338 2.57 -8.42 9.02
N ILE A 339 2.16 -7.85 7.87
CA ILE A 339 1.55 -8.65 6.79
C ILE A 339 2.63 -9.49 6.09
N LEU A 340 3.76 -8.89 5.72
CA LEU A 340 4.81 -9.58 4.96
C LEU A 340 5.42 -10.75 5.73
N LYS A 341 5.55 -10.61 7.05
CA LYS A 341 6.10 -11.63 7.96
C LYS A 341 5.05 -12.56 8.55
N ALA A 342 3.74 -12.31 8.29
CA ALA A 342 2.69 -13.19 8.76
C ALA A 342 2.93 -14.63 8.28
N GLU A 343 2.87 -15.58 9.20
CA GLU A 343 3.04 -16.99 8.85
C GLU A 343 1.77 -17.55 8.21
N ASN A 344 1.92 -18.36 7.19
CA ASN A 344 0.84 -19.16 6.67
C ASN A 344 0.69 -20.38 7.61
N THR A 345 -0.43 -20.43 8.34
CA THR A 345 -0.74 -21.56 9.24
C THR A 345 -1.04 -22.84 8.45
N ILE A 346 -1.52 -22.71 7.23
CA ILE A 346 -1.77 -23.84 6.32
C ILE A 346 -0.49 -24.09 5.51
N LYS A 347 0.37 -24.96 6.03
CA LYS A 347 1.66 -25.26 5.40
C LYS A 347 1.50 -26.38 4.36
N GLU A 348 2.08 -26.20 3.19
CA GLU A 348 2.27 -27.30 2.25
C GLU A 348 3.20 -28.35 2.89
N PRO A 349 2.87 -29.65 2.81
CA PRO A 349 3.77 -30.69 3.29
C PRO A 349 5.06 -30.71 2.47
N LEU A 350 6.17 -31.10 3.11
CA LEU A 350 7.49 -31.19 2.44
C LEU A 350 7.48 -32.17 1.25
N HIS A 351 6.68 -33.24 1.39
CA HIS A 351 6.45 -34.24 0.35
C HIS A 351 4.95 -34.42 0.16
N PRO A 352 4.29 -33.54 -0.62
CA PRO A 352 2.85 -33.61 -0.80
C PRO A 352 2.45 -34.90 -1.49
N LYS A 353 1.48 -35.60 -0.94
CA LYS A 353 0.81 -36.69 -1.65
C LYS A 353 -0.08 -36.10 -2.73
N HIS A 354 -0.02 -36.63 -3.93
CA HIS A 354 -0.87 -36.22 -5.03
C HIS A 354 -2.12 -37.09 -5.09
N ILE A 355 -3.27 -36.46 -5.30
CA ILE A 355 -4.54 -37.12 -5.53
C ILE A 355 -5.12 -36.60 -6.85
N ALA A 356 -5.23 -37.46 -7.83
CA ALA A 356 -5.70 -37.10 -9.18
C ALA A 356 -7.23 -37.22 -9.31
N SER A 357 -7.85 -38.10 -8.54
CA SER A 357 -9.28 -38.38 -8.56
C SER A 357 -9.78 -38.71 -7.15
N PHE A 358 -11.08 -38.58 -6.96
CA PHE A 358 -11.77 -38.99 -5.74
C PHE A 358 -12.50 -40.30 -6.00
N GLU A 359 -12.16 -41.39 -5.27
CA GLU A 359 -12.62 -42.72 -5.59
C GLU A 359 -13.54 -43.38 -4.54
N HIS A 360 -13.40 -43.03 -3.24
CA HIS A 360 -14.09 -43.77 -2.17
C HIS A 360 -14.93 -42.88 -1.26
N GLN A 361 -14.30 -42.11 -0.36
CA GLN A 361 -15.01 -41.40 0.71
C GLN A 361 -14.24 -40.21 1.29
N ILE A 362 -15.00 -39.32 1.94
CA ILE A 362 -14.49 -38.31 2.85
C ILE A 362 -14.79 -38.81 4.26
N GLU A 363 -13.81 -38.71 5.18
CA GLU A 363 -13.94 -39.20 6.53
C GLU A 363 -13.46 -38.22 7.55
N PHE A 364 -14.24 -37.95 8.58
CA PHE A 364 -13.86 -37.21 9.77
C PHE A 364 -13.71 -38.21 10.92
N ARG A 365 -12.51 -38.26 11.52
CA ARG A 365 -12.20 -39.15 12.65
C ARG A 365 -11.87 -38.32 13.87
N HIS A 366 -12.72 -38.36 14.87
CA HIS A 366 -12.56 -37.67 16.16
C HIS A 366 -12.18 -36.20 16.02
N VAL A 367 -12.82 -35.50 15.08
CA VAL A 367 -12.46 -34.13 14.73
C VAL A 367 -13.00 -33.14 15.74
N SER A 368 -12.10 -32.41 16.40
CA SER A 368 -12.41 -31.24 17.22
C SER A 368 -11.72 -29.99 16.66
N PHE A 369 -12.47 -28.89 16.62
CA PHE A 369 -11.99 -27.64 16.04
C PHE A 369 -12.43 -26.42 16.87
N ARG A 370 -11.54 -25.43 16.98
CA ARG A 370 -11.81 -24.14 17.64
C ARG A 370 -11.26 -22.94 16.85
N TYR A 371 -11.97 -21.82 16.96
CA TYR A 371 -11.46 -20.51 16.59
C TYR A 371 -10.86 -19.85 17.85
N GLY A 372 -9.56 -19.57 17.86
CA GLY A 372 -8.86 -19.06 19.05
C GLY A 372 -9.05 -19.99 20.25
N GLU A 373 -9.72 -19.50 21.31
CA GLU A 373 -9.98 -20.28 22.54
C GLU A 373 -11.35 -21.00 22.54
N GLN A 374 -12.25 -20.69 21.59
CA GLN A 374 -13.62 -21.18 21.59
C GLN A 374 -13.78 -22.44 20.74
N TRP A 375 -14.12 -23.56 21.38
CA TRP A 375 -14.47 -24.81 20.70
C TRP A 375 -15.80 -24.67 19.92
N VAL A 376 -15.75 -25.05 18.63
CA VAL A 376 -16.90 -25.00 17.71
C VAL A 376 -17.32 -26.37 17.25
N LEU A 377 -16.38 -27.30 17.10
CA LEU A 377 -16.66 -28.71 16.79
C LEU A 377 -16.04 -29.60 17.87
N ARG A 378 -16.74 -30.66 18.26
CA ARG A 378 -16.31 -31.59 19.30
C ARG A 378 -16.55 -33.01 18.86
N ASP A 379 -15.51 -33.81 18.79
CA ASP A 379 -15.52 -35.25 18.50
C ASP A 379 -16.40 -35.65 17.30
N ILE A 380 -16.28 -34.92 16.20
CA ILE A 380 -17.03 -35.23 14.98
C ILE A 380 -16.47 -36.48 14.34
N ASN A 381 -17.35 -37.45 14.14
CA ASN A 381 -17.13 -38.69 13.42
C ASN A 381 -18.15 -38.80 12.29
N LEU A 382 -17.73 -38.70 11.01
CA LEU A 382 -18.61 -38.69 9.84
C LEU A 382 -17.91 -39.32 8.64
N THR A 383 -18.60 -40.19 7.94
CA THR A 383 -18.13 -40.79 6.67
C THR A 383 -19.11 -40.42 5.56
N ILE A 384 -18.58 -39.89 4.45
CA ILE A 384 -19.37 -39.50 3.27
C ILE A 384 -18.86 -40.28 2.08
N GLU A 385 -19.62 -41.27 1.67
CA GLU A 385 -19.26 -42.14 0.54
C GLU A 385 -19.37 -41.43 -0.81
N LYS A 386 -18.56 -41.86 -1.79
CA LYS A 386 -18.62 -41.36 -3.15
C LYS A 386 -20.03 -41.45 -3.75
N GLY A 387 -20.48 -40.35 -4.35
CA GLY A 387 -21.78 -40.25 -5.01
C GLY A 387 -22.97 -40.04 -4.07
N LYS A 388 -22.72 -39.95 -2.76
CA LYS A 388 -23.76 -39.68 -1.75
C LYS A 388 -23.91 -38.20 -1.47
N THR A 389 -25.13 -37.83 -1.11
CA THR A 389 -25.49 -36.50 -0.63
C THR A 389 -25.74 -36.54 0.86
N VAL A 390 -24.92 -35.81 1.63
CA VAL A 390 -25.09 -35.63 3.08
C VAL A 390 -25.57 -34.20 3.34
N ALA A 391 -26.71 -34.09 4.04
CA ALA A 391 -27.27 -32.80 4.46
C ALA A 391 -26.94 -32.51 5.92
N LEU A 392 -26.33 -31.36 6.17
CA LEU A 392 -26.06 -30.84 7.52
C LEU A 392 -27.19 -29.90 7.93
N VAL A 393 -27.92 -30.24 8.99
CA VAL A 393 -28.99 -29.41 9.53
C VAL A 393 -28.71 -29.06 10.99
N GLY A 394 -29.26 -27.96 11.49
CA GLY A 394 -29.05 -27.50 12.86
C GLY A 394 -29.28 -26.01 13.01
N GLN A 395 -29.31 -25.52 14.23
CA GLN A 395 -29.49 -24.11 14.52
C GLN A 395 -28.27 -23.28 13.99
N SER A 396 -28.47 -21.98 13.85
CA SER A 396 -27.35 -21.07 13.54
C SER A 396 -26.30 -21.17 14.66
N GLY A 397 -25.03 -21.23 14.27
CA GLY A 397 -23.91 -21.37 15.22
C GLY A 397 -23.63 -22.82 15.68
N SER A 398 -24.33 -23.84 15.17
CA SER A 398 -24.08 -25.25 15.54
C SER A 398 -22.79 -25.85 14.93
N GLY A 399 -22.04 -25.12 14.09
CA GLY A 399 -20.77 -25.57 13.52
C GLY A 399 -20.83 -26.10 12.08
N LYS A 400 -21.98 -26.05 11.39
CA LYS A 400 -22.17 -26.59 10.02
C LYS A 400 -21.15 -26.00 9.00
N SER A 401 -21.06 -24.67 8.89
CA SER A 401 -20.15 -24.03 7.95
C SER A 401 -18.68 -24.31 8.32
N THR A 402 -18.38 -24.36 9.61
CA THR A 402 -17.04 -24.73 10.09
C THR A 402 -16.67 -26.16 9.68
N LEU A 403 -17.60 -27.12 9.78
CA LEU A 403 -17.34 -28.49 9.39
C LEU A 403 -17.01 -28.62 7.90
N VAL A 404 -17.79 -27.96 7.03
CA VAL A 404 -17.53 -28.00 5.58
C VAL A 404 -16.25 -27.27 5.17
N ASP A 405 -15.87 -26.21 5.90
CA ASP A 405 -14.62 -25.45 5.64
C ASP A 405 -13.34 -26.27 5.94
N LEU A 406 -13.45 -27.35 6.71
CA LEU A 406 -12.32 -28.25 6.97
C LEU A 406 -12.02 -29.16 5.78
N ILE A 407 -12.99 -29.46 4.91
CA ILE A 407 -12.81 -30.34 3.73
C ILE A 407 -11.80 -29.73 2.74
N PRO A 408 -11.94 -28.45 2.29
CA PRO A 408 -10.95 -27.79 1.42
C PRO A 408 -9.70 -27.32 2.18
N ARG A 409 -9.58 -27.70 3.45
CA ARG A 409 -8.47 -27.30 4.32
C ARG A 409 -8.29 -25.78 4.34
N TYR A 410 -9.39 -25.04 4.63
CA TYR A 410 -9.28 -23.61 4.93
C TYR A 410 -8.74 -23.40 6.34
N TYR A 411 -8.91 -24.38 7.21
CA TYR A 411 -8.38 -24.46 8.56
C TYR A 411 -7.84 -25.88 8.82
N ASP A 412 -6.82 -26.00 9.67
CA ASP A 412 -6.33 -27.27 10.16
C ASP A 412 -7.01 -27.63 11.49
N VAL A 413 -7.42 -28.88 11.66
CA VAL A 413 -8.05 -29.38 12.90
C VAL A 413 -7.02 -29.43 14.04
N GLN A 414 -7.46 -29.17 15.27
CA GLN A 414 -6.65 -29.28 16.46
C GLN A 414 -6.54 -30.72 16.97
N GLU A 415 -7.66 -31.47 16.89
CA GLU A 415 -7.71 -32.88 17.28
C GLU A 415 -8.38 -33.69 16.18
N GLY A 416 -7.99 -34.97 16.06
CA GLY A 416 -8.47 -35.86 15.01
C GLY A 416 -7.91 -35.57 13.63
N GLU A 417 -8.56 -36.11 12.61
CA GLU A 417 -8.11 -35.99 11.22
C GLU A 417 -9.28 -35.98 10.23
N VAL A 418 -9.09 -35.26 9.12
CA VAL A 418 -9.97 -35.28 7.95
C VAL A 418 -9.24 -36.02 6.85
N LEU A 419 -9.88 -37.04 6.29
CA LEU A 419 -9.28 -37.90 5.27
C LEU A 419 -10.12 -37.83 3.99
N ILE A 420 -9.42 -37.88 2.83
CA ILE A 420 -10.01 -38.11 1.52
C ILE A 420 -9.36 -39.35 0.95
N ASP A 421 -10.17 -40.39 0.66
CA ASP A 421 -9.71 -41.71 0.22
C ASP A 421 -8.61 -42.30 1.13
N GLY A 422 -8.76 -42.10 2.47
CA GLY A 422 -7.81 -42.57 3.48
C GLY A 422 -6.52 -41.75 3.60
N ILE A 423 -6.38 -40.66 2.83
CA ILE A 423 -5.22 -39.77 2.93
C ILE A 423 -5.63 -38.52 3.75
N ASN A 424 -4.84 -38.20 4.79
CA ASN A 424 -5.08 -37.00 5.58
C ASN A 424 -4.92 -35.74 4.70
N VAL A 425 -5.89 -34.83 4.77
CA VAL A 425 -5.87 -33.58 4.01
C VAL A 425 -4.63 -32.72 4.30
N LYS A 426 -3.98 -32.90 5.46
CA LYS A 426 -2.71 -32.23 5.82
C LYS A 426 -1.53 -32.74 4.99
N ASP A 427 -1.59 -33.98 4.51
CA ASP A 427 -0.55 -34.62 3.69
C ASP A 427 -0.73 -34.34 2.19
N LEU A 428 -1.91 -33.90 1.76
CA LEU A 428 -2.22 -33.57 0.38
C LEU A 428 -1.65 -32.20 -0.02
N GLY A 429 -1.25 -32.08 -1.29
CA GLY A 429 -1.02 -30.75 -1.88
C GLY A 429 -2.33 -29.95 -1.87
N VAL A 430 -2.28 -28.71 -1.31
CA VAL A 430 -3.49 -27.88 -1.15
C VAL A 430 -4.14 -27.58 -2.51
N HIS A 431 -3.34 -27.42 -3.56
CA HIS A 431 -3.86 -27.20 -4.91
C HIS A 431 -4.65 -28.42 -5.42
N ASP A 432 -4.08 -29.62 -5.33
CA ASP A 432 -4.70 -30.85 -5.79
C ASP A 432 -6.00 -31.12 -5.02
N LEU A 433 -5.95 -30.98 -3.69
CA LEU A 433 -7.14 -31.10 -2.83
C LEU A 433 -8.28 -30.17 -3.29
N ARG A 434 -7.99 -28.89 -3.48
CA ARG A 434 -8.99 -27.89 -3.88
C ARG A 434 -9.47 -28.03 -5.32
N GLN A 435 -8.67 -28.66 -6.19
CA GLN A 435 -9.14 -29.00 -7.54
C GLN A 435 -10.30 -30.02 -7.53
N LEU A 436 -10.31 -30.95 -6.58
CA LEU A 436 -11.38 -31.93 -6.43
C LEU A 436 -12.68 -31.34 -5.88
N ILE A 437 -12.66 -30.11 -5.35
CA ILE A 437 -13.78 -29.54 -4.60
C ILE A 437 -14.37 -28.35 -5.35
N GLY A 438 -15.68 -28.34 -5.53
CA GLY A 438 -16.47 -27.18 -5.96
C GLY A 438 -17.26 -26.62 -4.79
N ASN A 439 -17.31 -25.30 -4.70
CA ASN A 439 -18.05 -24.62 -3.63
C ASN A 439 -19.10 -23.67 -4.24
N VAL A 440 -20.33 -23.77 -3.78
CA VAL A 440 -21.43 -22.84 -4.07
C VAL A 440 -21.87 -22.23 -2.76
N ASN A 441 -21.48 -20.98 -2.53
CA ASN A 441 -21.75 -20.26 -1.29
C ASN A 441 -23.17 -19.68 -1.27
N GLN A 442 -23.65 -19.37 -0.07
CA GLN A 442 -24.91 -18.67 0.18
C GLN A 442 -24.99 -17.34 -0.58
N GLU A 443 -23.97 -16.51 -0.47
CA GLU A 443 -23.81 -15.32 -1.32
C GLU A 443 -22.94 -15.64 -2.52
N ALA A 444 -23.49 -15.48 -3.73
CA ALA A 444 -22.73 -15.64 -4.97
C ALA A 444 -21.73 -14.49 -5.11
N ILE A 445 -20.46 -14.79 -4.85
CA ILE A 445 -19.36 -13.82 -5.03
C ILE A 445 -18.96 -13.81 -6.50
N LEU A 446 -19.22 -12.69 -7.16
CA LEU A 446 -18.83 -12.44 -8.54
C LEU A 446 -17.82 -11.28 -8.59
N PHE A 447 -16.91 -11.35 -9.57
CA PHE A 447 -15.89 -10.34 -9.79
C PHE A 447 -16.37 -9.32 -10.83
N ASN A 448 -15.82 -8.11 -10.78
CA ASN A 448 -16.06 -7.08 -11.79
C ASN A 448 -15.38 -7.48 -13.11
N ASP A 449 -16.04 -8.35 -13.85
CA ASP A 449 -15.60 -8.94 -15.11
C ASP A 449 -16.84 -9.29 -15.95
N SER A 450 -16.63 -9.87 -17.12
CA SER A 450 -17.68 -10.39 -17.98
C SER A 450 -18.34 -11.66 -17.38
N PHE A 451 -19.48 -12.07 -17.94
CA PHE A 451 -20.04 -13.40 -17.64
C PHE A 451 -19.03 -14.51 -17.94
N ARG A 452 -18.37 -14.44 -19.10
CA ARG A 452 -17.29 -15.37 -19.46
C ARG A 452 -16.24 -15.45 -18.38
N GLY A 453 -15.63 -14.33 -17.97
CA GLY A 453 -14.58 -14.28 -16.96
C GLY A 453 -15.03 -14.85 -15.61
N ASN A 454 -16.28 -14.60 -15.23
CA ASN A 454 -16.84 -15.17 -14.01
C ASN A 454 -17.13 -16.68 -14.09
N ILE A 455 -17.62 -17.19 -15.22
CA ILE A 455 -17.91 -18.63 -15.40
C ILE A 455 -16.60 -19.43 -15.51
N THR A 456 -15.58 -18.90 -16.21
CA THR A 456 -14.29 -19.57 -16.41
C THR A 456 -13.33 -19.40 -15.22
N PHE A 457 -13.75 -18.71 -14.14
CA PHE A 457 -12.90 -18.46 -13.01
C PHE A 457 -12.37 -19.76 -12.38
N GLY A 458 -11.04 -19.96 -12.44
CA GLY A 458 -10.38 -21.17 -11.96
C GLY A 458 -10.29 -22.31 -13.00
N VAL A 459 -10.70 -22.08 -14.24
CA VAL A 459 -10.51 -23.00 -15.38
C VAL A 459 -9.76 -22.25 -16.48
N GLU A 460 -8.48 -22.60 -16.70
CA GLU A 460 -7.60 -21.86 -17.62
C GLU A 460 -7.98 -22.01 -19.09
N SER A 461 -8.53 -23.18 -19.48
CA SER A 461 -8.90 -23.48 -20.86
C SER A 461 -10.31 -24.07 -20.93
N ALA A 462 -11.26 -23.27 -21.37
CA ALA A 462 -12.62 -23.72 -21.66
C ALA A 462 -13.04 -23.23 -23.04
N THR A 463 -13.63 -24.12 -23.84
CA THR A 463 -14.18 -23.73 -25.14
C THR A 463 -15.50 -22.97 -24.94
N GLN A 464 -15.90 -22.22 -25.98
CA GLN A 464 -17.17 -21.50 -25.96
C GLN A 464 -18.35 -22.46 -25.71
N GLU A 465 -18.32 -23.64 -26.35
CA GLU A 465 -19.35 -24.66 -26.20
C GLU A 465 -19.46 -25.15 -24.74
N GLN A 466 -18.33 -25.36 -24.07
CA GLN A 466 -18.30 -25.78 -22.67
C GLN A 466 -18.88 -24.71 -21.74
N ILE A 467 -18.55 -23.43 -21.99
CA ILE A 467 -19.09 -22.28 -21.23
C ILE A 467 -20.61 -22.19 -21.41
N GLU A 468 -21.08 -22.27 -22.65
CA GLU A 468 -22.50 -22.24 -22.97
C GLU A 468 -23.25 -23.43 -22.37
N GLN A 469 -22.68 -24.62 -22.46
CA GLN A 469 -23.28 -25.82 -21.86
C GLN A 469 -23.40 -25.69 -20.35
N ALA A 470 -22.35 -25.23 -19.66
CA ALA A 470 -22.39 -24.97 -18.23
C ALA A 470 -23.47 -23.94 -17.85
N ALA A 471 -23.58 -22.85 -18.64
CA ALA A 471 -24.59 -21.82 -18.45
C ALA A 471 -26.01 -22.34 -18.73
N ARG A 472 -26.22 -23.21 -19.72
CA ARG A 472 -27.53 -23.86 -19.99
C ARG A 472 -27.95 -24.76 -18.84
N ILE A 473 -27.04 -25.60 -18.33
CA ILE A 473 -27.32 -26.49 -17.18
C ILE A 473 -27.68 -25.66 -15.94
N ALA A 474 -27.03 -24.51 -15.76
CA ALA A 474 -27.29 -23.57 -14.66
C ALA A 474 -28.50 -22.65 -14.90
N ASN A 475 -29.27 -22.83 -15.96
CA ASN A 475 -30.38 -21.94 -16.37
C ASN A 475 -29.94 -20.45 -16.50
N ALA A 476 -28.68 -20.22 -16.91
CA ALA A 476 -28.10 -18.88 -17.03
C ALA A 476 -28.04 -18.39 -18.49
N HIS A 477 -27.96 -19.27 -19.47
CA HIS A 477 -27.73 -18.96 -20.87
C HIS A 477 -28.71 -17.93 -21.45
N GLU A 478 -29.99 -18.09 -21.18
CA GLU A 478 -31.04 -17.26 -21.78
C GLU A 478 -30.92 -15.79 -21.36
N PHE A 479 -30.78 -15.50 -20.06
CA PHE A 479 -30.64 -14.12 -19.62
C PHE A 479 -29.28 -13.52 -20.00
N ILE A 480 -28.22 -14.32 -20.13
CA ILE A 480 -26.92 -13.85 -20.65
C ILE A 480 -27.08 -13.39 -22.10
N MET A 481 -27.73 -14.18 -22.94
CA MET A 481 -27.92 -13.85 -24.36
C MET A 481 -28.87 -12.67 -24.59
N GLN A 482 -29.69 -12.29 -23.61
CA GLN A 482 -30.53 -11.08 -23.63
C GLN A 482 -29.74 -9.80 -23.36
N THR A 483 -28.48 -9.90 -22.94
CA THR A 483 -27.63 -8.73 -22.72
C THR A 483 -26.95 -8.28 -24.02
N GLU A 484 -26.57 -7.00 -24.10
CA GLU A 484 -26.07 -6.35 -25.32
C GLU A 484 -24.85 -7.06 -25.95
N HIS A 485 -23.95 -7.62 -25.10
CA HIS A 485 -22.73 -8.31 -25.55
C HIS A 485 -22.69 -9.79 -25.14
N GLY A 486 -23.82 -10.40 -24.77
CA GLY A 486 -23.91 -11.79 -24.37
C GLY A 486 -22.90 -12.13 -23.26
N TYR A 487 -22.10 -13.18 -23.48
CA TYR A 487 -21.08 -13.63 -22.50
C TYR A 487 -19.98 -12.62 -22.21
N ASP A 488 -19.75 -11.65 -23.08
CA ASP A 488 -18.71 -10.63 -22.90
C ASP A 488 -19.24 -9.36 -22.22
N THR A 489 -20.51 -9.35 -21.81
CA THR A 489 -21.11 -8.27 -21.02
C THR A 489 -20.49 -8.23 -19.61
N ASN A 490 -19.98 -7.05 -19.23
CA ASN A 490 -19.48 -6.81 -17.87
C ASN A 490 -20.64 -6.69 -16.88
N ILE A 491 -20.59 -7.49 -15.80
CA ILE A 491 -21.66 -7.60 -14.80
C ILE A 491 -21.57 -6.58 -13.66
N GLY A 492 -20.56 -5.71 -13.68
CA GLY A 492 -20.33 -4.69 -12.66
C GLY A 492 -19.71 -5.22 -11.37
N ASP A 493 -19.48 -4.31 -10.44
CA ASP A 493 -18.89 -4.66 -9.14
C ASP A 493 -19.80 -5.62 -8.38
N ARG A 494 -19.22 -6.78 -7.96
CA ARG A 494 -19.93 -7.88 -7.28
C ARG A 494 -21.19 -8.37 -8.00
N GLY A 495 -21.27 -8.20 -9.31
CA GLY A 495 -22.48 -8.53 -10.08
C GLY A 495 -23.66 -7.62 -9.74
N GLY A 496 -23.42 -6.35 -9.41
CA GLY A 496 -24.44 -5.40 -8.97
C GLY A 496 -25.54 -5.10 -10.01
N ARG A 497 -25.30 -5.49 -11.29
CA ARG A 497 -26.28 -5.37 -12.38
C ARG A 497 -27.24 -6.57 -12.47
N LEU A 498 -27.02 -7.61 -11.66
CA LEU A 498 -27.75 -8.87 -11.70
C LEU A 498 -28.70 -8.99 -10.50
N SER A 499 -29.83 -9.68 -10.69
CA SER A 499 -30.68 -10.12 -9.59
C SER A 499 -29.96 -11.16 -8.72
N GLY A 500 -30.44 -11.41 -7.49
CA GLY A 500 -29.90 -12.44 -6.61
C GLY A 500 -29.85 -13.82 -7.26
N GLY A 501 -30.95 -14.22 -7.90
CA GLY A 501 -31.05 -15.50 -8.60
C GLY A 501 -30.16 -15.59 -9.85
N GLN A 502 -29.97 -14.49 -10.57
CA GLN A 502 -29.02 -14.44 -11.69
C GLN A 502 -27.57 -14.61 -11.22
N ARG A 503 -27.17 -13.91 -10.14
CA ARG A 503 -25.84 -14.09 -9.54
C ARG A 503 -25.60 -15.54 -9.14
N GLN A 504 -26.57 -16.16 -8.48
CA GLN A 504 -26.47 -17.54 -8.03
C GLN A 504 -26.31 -18.52 -9.22
N ARG A 505 -27.11 -18.35 -10.28
CA ARG A 505 -27.00 -19.18 -11.50
C ARG A 505 -25.65 -19.04 -12.20
N VAL A 506 -25.04 -17.85 -12.21
CA VAL A 506 -23.64 -17.66 -12.72
C VAL A 506 -22.64 -18.39 -11.83
N SER A 507 -22.80 -18.35 -10.50
CA SER A 507 -21.95 -19.10 -9.56
C SER A 507 -22.08 -20.61 -9.73
N ILE A 508 -23.30 -21.10 -9.98
CA ILE A 508 -23.55 -22.53 -10.30
C ILE A 508 -22.91 -22.89 -11.64
N ALA A 509 -23.03 -22.05 -12.69
CA ALA A 509 -22.37 -22.29 -13.97
C ALA A 509 -20.84 -22.41 -13.82
N ARG A 510 -20.21 -21.59 -12.96
CA ARG A 510 -18.80 -21.71 -12.59
C ARG A 510 -18.47 -23.09 -11.99
N ALA A 511 -19.31 -23.58 -11.07
CA ALA A 511 -19.10 -24.88 -10.43
C ALA A 511 -19.33 -26.04 -11.43
N ILE A 512 -20.30 -25.91 -12.33
CA ILE A 512 -20.56 -26.90 -13.40
C ILE A 512 -19.37 -26.99 -14.36
N LEU A 513 -18.84 -25.84 -14.80
CA LEU A 513 -17.70 -25.79 -15.72
C LEU A 513 -16.45 -26.44 -15.11
N LYS A 514 -16.18 -26.18 -13.82
CA LYS A 514 -15.07 -26.80 -13.09
C LYS A 514 -15.20 -28.32 -12.99
N ASN A 515 -16.44 -28.86 -12.97
CA ASN A 515 -16.79 -30.27 -12.90
C ASN A 515 -16.09 -31.06 -11.76
N PRO A 516 -16.13 -30.62 -10.53
CA PRO A 516 -15.47 -31.28 -9.41
C PRO A 516 -16.23 -32.54 -8.96
N PRO A 517 -15.52 -33.60 -8.47
CA PRO A 517 -16.18 -34.79 -7.92
C PRO A 517 -16.85 -34.57 -6.54
N ILE A 518 -16.38 -33.56 -5.79
CA ILE A 518 -16.90 -33.21 -4.46
C ILE A 518 -17.54 -31.83 -4.55
N LEU A 519 -18.75 -31.68 -4.02
CA LEU A 519 -19.48 -30.42 -3.94
C LEU A 519 -19.75 -30.03 -2.50
N ILE A 520 -19.53 -28.77 -2.21
CA ILE A 520 -19.96 -28.12 -0.97
C ILE A 520 -21.01 -27.08 -1.35
N LEU A 521 -22.21 -27.22 -0.79
CA LEU A 521 -23.34 -26.32 -1.02
C LEU A 521 -23.72 -25.65 0.30
N ASP A 522 -23.60 -24.31 0.35
CA ASP A 522 -24.03 -23.52 1.50
C ASP A 522 -25.23 -22.67 1.10
N GLU A 523 -26.43 -23.06 1.58
CA GLU A 523 -27.72 -22.36 1.50
C GLU A 523 -27.96 -21.46 0.25
N ALA A 524 -27.84 -22.03 -0.94
CA ALA A 524 -27.82 -21.29 -2.20
C ALA A 524 -29.14 -20.58 -2.61
N THR A 525 -30.21 -20.60 -1.82
CA THR A 525 -31.55 -20.13 -2.23
C THR A 525 -32.23 -19.16 -1.27
N SER A 526 -31.58 -18.70 -0.21
CA SER A 526 -32.15 -17.72 0.71
C SER A 526 -32.41 -16.37 0.03
N ALA A 527 -33.58 -15.76 0.24
CA ALA A 527 -33.98 -14.45 -0.26
C ALA A 527 -34.20 -14.30 -1.78
N LEU A 528 -34.58 -15.37 -2.49
CA LEU A 528 -34.96 -15.33 -3.90
C LEU A 528 -36.51 -15.28 -4.07
N ASP A 529 -36.96 -14.70 -5.18
CA ASP A 529 -38.34 -14.81 -5.63
C ASP A 529 -38.65 -16.26 -6.07
N THR A 530 -39.88 -16.68 -6.04
CA THR A 530 -40.32 -18.07 -6.27
C THR A 530 -39.87 -18.64 -7.62
N GLU A 531 -39.88 -17.85 -8.69
CA GLU A 531 -39.42 -18.29 -10.01
C GLU A 531 -37.92 -18.47 -10.08
N SER A 532 -37.17 -17.47 -9.60
CA SER A 532 -35.68 -17.55 -9.50
C SER A 532 -35.27 -18.72 -8.60
N GLU A 533 -35.95 -18.94 -7.50
CA GLU A 533 -35.71 -20.07 -6.59
C GLU A 533 -35.84 -21.41 -7.30
N ARG A 534 -36.95 -21.61 -8.04
CA ARG A 534 -37.17 -22.83 -8.82
C ARG A 534 -36.05 -23.10 -9.83
N LEU A 535 -35.63 -22.05 -10.57
CA LEU A 535 -34.56 -22.16 -11.56
C LEU A 535 -33.21 -22.47 -10.91
N VAL A 536 -32.92 -21.90 -9.75
CA VAL A 536 -31.70 -22.17 -8.97
C VAL A 536 -31.73 -23.59 -8.43
N GLN A 537 -32.86 -24.03 -7.87
CA GLN A 537 -33.02 -25.38 -7.32
C GLN A 537 -32.83 -26.45 -8.41
N ASP A 538 -33.45 -26.29 -9.60
CA ASP A 538 -33.29 -27.17 -10.73
C ASP A 538 -31.81 -27.23 -11.21
N ALA A 539 -31.12 -26.10 -11.22
CA ALA A 539 -29.70 -26.05 -11.54
C ALA A 539 -28.82 -26.76 -10.50
N LEU A 540 -29.14 -26.62 -9.20
CA LEU A 540 -28.45 -27.33 -8.11
C LEU A 540 -28.65 -28.84 -8.20
N GLU A 541 -29.88 -29.30 -8.44
CA GLU A 541 -30.20 -30.75 -8.59
C GLU A 541 -29.43 -31.37 -9.77
N ARG A 542 -29.32 -30.64 -10.89
CA ARG A 542 -28.47 -31.07 -12.03
C ARG A 542 -27.00 -31.09 -11.68
N LEU A 543 -26.52 -30.06 -10.92
CA LEU A 543 -25.15 -30.00 -10.46
C LEU A 543 -24.80 -31.14 -9.50
N MET A 544 -25.70 -31.50 -8.56
CA MET A 544 -25.47 -32.57 -7.57
C MET A 544 -25.45 -33.96 -8.19
N LYS A 545 -26.09 -34.15 -9.33
CA LYS A 545 -26.25 -35.47 -9.96
C LYS A 545 -24.90 -36.09 -10.25
N SER A 546 -24.69 -37.32 -9.76
CA SER A 546 -23.42 -38.08 -9.93
C SER A 546 -22.20 -37.52 -9.19
N ARG A 547 -22.39 -36.63 -8.20
CA ARG A 547 -21.31 -36.08 -7.40
C ARG A 547 -21.52 -36.38 -5.91
N THR A 548 -20.43 -36.37 -5.16
CA THR A 548 -20.47 -36.42 -3.71
C THR A 548 -20.76 -35.04 -3.17
N THR A 549 -21.84 -34.88 -2.45
CA THR A 549 -22.32 -33.55 -2.04
C THR A 549 -22.42 -33.43 -0.54
N VAL A 550 -21.86 -32.35 0.02
CA VAL A 550 -22.12 -31.92 1.41
C VAL A 550 -22.90 -30.62 1.35
N ALA A 551 -24.15 -30.67 1.79
CA ALA A 551 -25.06 -29.52 1.73
C ALA A 551 -25.37 -29.02 3.14
N ILE A 552 -25.10 -27.72 3.39
CA ILE A 552 -25.69 -27.03 4.54
C ILE A 552 -27.13 -26.69 4.15
N ALA A 553 -28.08 -27.41 4.72
CA ALA A 553 -29.46 -27.37 4.27
C ALA A 553 -30.31 -26.54 5.23
N HIS A 554 -30.91 -25.49 4.69
CA HIS A 554 -31.95 -24.69 5.34
C HIS A 554 -33.34 -24.90 4.70
N ARG A 555 -33.39 -25.65 3.57
CA ARG A 555 -34.65 -25.92 2.85
C ARG A 555 -35.01 -27.39 2.83
N LEU A 556 -36.33 -27.62 3.00
CA LEU A 556 -36.92 -28.95 3.09
C LEU A 556 -36.64 -29.81 1.84
N SER A 557 -36.61 -29.21 0.65
CA SER A 557 -36.37 -29.93 -0.62
C SER A 557 -34.97 -30.54 -0.68
N THR A 558 -33.96 -29.79 -0.29
CA THR A 558 -32.57 -30.27 -0.25
C THR A 558 -32.38 -31.35 0.82
N ILE A 559 -33.08 -31.21 1.95
CA ILE A 559 -33.01 -32.16 3.07
C ILE A 559 -33.66 -33.48 2.71
N LYS A 560 -34.87 -33.46 2.12
CA LYS A 560 -35.65 -34.69 1.82
C LYS A 560 -34.98 -35.63 0.83
N ASN A 561 -34.20 -35.11 -0.10
CA ASN A 561 -33.55 -35.87 -1.15
C ASN A 561 -32.11 -36.30 -0.78
N ALA A 562 -31.63 -35.96 0.43
CA ALA A 562 -30.30 -36.38 0.89
C ALA A 562 -30.31 -37.89 1.25
N ASP A 563 -29.21 -38.58 0.91
CA ASP A 563 -29.00 -39.99 1.30
C ASP A 563 -28.86 -40.14 2.82
N GLU A 564 -28.23 -39.12 3.46
CA GLU A 564 -28.07 -39.04 4.92
C GLU A 564 -28.23 -37.60 5.39
N ILE A 565 -28.90 -37.43 6.51
CA ILE A 565 -29.04 -36.15 7.23
C ILE A 565 -28.32 -36.27 8.54
N CYS A 566 -27.39 -35.31 8.79
CA CYS A 566 -26.68 -35.16 10.05
C CYS A 566 -27.19 -33.92 10.79
N VAL A 567 -27.74 -34.10 11.98
CA VAL A 567 -28.23 -33.01 12.82
C VAL A 567 -27.11 -32.56 13.74
N MET A 568 -26.73 -31.31 13.61
CA MET A 568 -25.70 -30.67 14.43
C MET A 568 -26.29 -29.82 15.54
N HIS A 569 -25.84 -30.06 16.77
CA HIS A 569 -26.20 -29.28 17.95
C HIS A 569 -24.97 -29.06 18.82
N GLU A 570 -24.68 -27.79 19.17
CA GLU A 570 -23.55 -27.38 20.02
C GLU A 570 -22.19 -27.97 19.61
N GLY A 571 -21.97 -28.12 18.32
CA GLY A 571 -20.71 -28.62 17.76
C GLY A 571 -20.57 -30.13 17.66
N GLU A 572 -21.63 -30.88 17.94
CA GLU A 572 -21.68 -32.35 17.87
C GLU A 572 -22.76 -32.81 16.86
N ILE A 573 -22.60 -34.03 16.31
CA ILE A 573 -23.64 -34.68 15.51
C ILE A 573 -24.49 -35.50 16.46
N VAL A 574 -25.73 -35.05 16.72
CA VAL A 574 -26.63 -35.65 17.70
C VAL A 574 -27.61 -36.68 17.10
N GLU A 575 -27.93 -36.54 15.81
CA GLU A 575 -28.82 -37.47 15.11
C GLU A 575 -28.34 -37.71 13.70
N ARG A 576 -28.54 -38.92 13.17
CA ARG A 576 -28.23 -39.30 11.79
C ARG A 576 -29.30 -40.22 11.24
N GLY A 577 -29.59 -40.12 9.96
CA GLY A 577 -30.52 -41.00 9.26
C GLY A 577 -31.16 -40.32 8.07
N THR A 578 -32.08 -41.00 7.44
CA THR A 578 -32.93 -40.46 6.38
C THR A 578 -34.02 -39.53 6.94
N HIS A 579 -34.66 -38.78 6.07
CA HIS A 579 -35.79 -37.91 6.46
C HIS A 579 -36.88 -38.65 7.24
N GLU A 580 -37.27 -39.84 6.76
CA GLU A 580 -38.33 -40.63 7.36
C GLU A 580 -37.95 -41.18 8.74
N GLU A 581 -36.73 -41.70 8.87
CA GLU A 581 -36.19 -42.21 10.13
C GLU A 581 -36.12 -41.12 11.20
N LEU A 582 -35.59 -39.93 10.84
CA LEU A 582 -35.46 -38.84 11.79
C LEU A 582 -36.79 -38.19 12.20
N ILE A 583 -37.79 -38.17 11.31
CA ILE A 583 -39.13 -37.75 11.66
C ILE A 583 -39.78 -38.76 12.64
N ALA A 584 -39.57 -40.08 12.41
CA ALA A 584 -40.07 -41.13 13.28
C ALA A 584 -39.40 -41.13 14.67
N LEU A 585 -38.10 -40.79 14.73
CA LEU A 585 -37.33 -40.67 15.97
C LEU A 585 -37.90 -39.59 16.91
N GLY A 586 -38.49 -38.53 16.36
CA GLY A 586 -39.14 -37.48 17.14
C GLY A 586 -38.20 -36.52 17.90
N GLY A 587 -36.92 -36.51 17.55
CA GLY A 587 -35.85 -35.78 18.23
C GLY A 587 -35.67 -34.34 17.79
N TYR A 588 -34.39 -33.90 17.71
CA TYR A 588 -34.00 -32.54 17.30
C TYR A 588 -34.43 -32.24 15.86
N TYR A 589 -34.28 -33.20 14.95
CA TYR A 589 -34.67 -33.03 13.55
C TYR A 589 -36.14 -32.68 13.39
N LYS A 590 -37.02 -33.42 14.07
CA LYS A 590 -38.47 -33.17 14.00
C LYS A 590 -38.83 -31.78 14.49
N LYS A 591 -38.21 -31.32 15.59
CA LYS A 591 -38.41 -29.96 16.10
C LYS A 591 -37.99 -28.90 15.09
N LEU A 592 -36.79 -29.06 14.44
CA LEU A 592 -36.34 -28.16 13.40
C LEU A 592 -37.27 -28.15 12.19
N HIS A 593 -37.73 -29.32 11.77
CA HIS A 593 -38.67 -29.47 10.67
C HIS A 593 -40.03 -28.80 10.94
N GLU A 594 -40.56 -28.89 12.15
CA GLU A 594 -41.81 -28.23 12.54
C GLU A 594 -41.68 -26.70 12.62
N MET A 595 -40.49 -26.18 12.94
CA MET A 595 -40.19 -24.73 12.96
C MET A 595 -40.08 -24.15 11.55
N GLN A 596 -39.82 -24.97 10.53
CA GLN A 596 -39.63 -24.53 9.13
C GLN A 596 -40.92 -24.62 8.28
N LYS A 597 -41.98 -25.20 8.82
CA LYS A 597 -43.33 -25.21 8.25
C LYS A 597 -44.07 -23.92 8.61
#